data_0ae10abd7079601c66ed7a39b6015119
#
_entry.id   0ae10abd7079601c66ed7a39b6015119
#
_cell.length_a   1.000
_cell.length_b   1.000
_cell.length_c   1.000
_cell.angle_alpha   90.00
_cell.angle_beta   90.00
_cell.angle_gamma   90.00
#
_symmetry.space_group_name_H-M   'P 1'
#
loop_
_entity.id
_entity.type
_entity.pdbx_description
1 polymer ?
#
loop_
_entity_poly.entity_id
_entity_poly.type
_entity_poly.pdbx_seq_one_letter_code
_entity_poly.pdbx_strand_id
1 'polypeptide(L)'
;ADRTQIWDHLRVFDVQFKAPNNGILAFATFGYNTIHYIENIAGYVRGEIPDITLTCYSTYLEIGEGQVILHQYEFVGAEIISAAQITPHVTISKRASEIASNGAFFFRRETNKSEYIQKAKVALEHVARGDVYQIQIGHQVLIESDISPMAVYERLRLMNPSPYMYLFSCGDFEVIGASPESYICVEKDEVTVRPIAGTLAKTRIANKEEAAKEFHSNCKEIAEHMMLVDLCRNDLCRVSTPSSLEVPELMSIEEYSHVFHMVSTAKAKLK
;
A
#
# COMPACT_ATOMS: atom_id res chain seq x y z
N ALA A 1 1.30 -27.78 5.30
CA ALA A 1 2.55 -27.22 4.81
C ALA A 1 3.16 -26.38 5.91
N ASP A 2 4.46 -26.49 6.09
CA ASP A 2 5.20 -25.67 7.04
C ASP A 2 5.09 -24.20 6.59
N ARG A 3 4.62 -23.32 7.46
CA ARG A 3 4.38 -21.91 7.13
C ARG A 3 5.67 -21.17 6.76
N THR A 4 6.82 -21.65 7.23
CA THR A 4 8.14 -21.06 6.89
C THR A 4 8.56 -21.32 5.44
N GLN A 5 8.06 -22.37 4.80
CA GLN A 5 8.42 -22.73 3.43
C GLN A 5 7.94 -21.74 2.37
N ILE A 6 6.95 -20.88 2.69
CA ILE A 6 6.45 -19.89 1.73
C ILE A 6 7.55 -18.92 1.29
N TRP A 7 8.41 -18.51 2.22
CA TRP A 7 9.51 -17.59 1.93
C TRP A 7 10.57 -18.22 1.03
N ASP A 8 10.82 -19.51 1.18
CA ASP A 8 11.73 -20.26 0.30
C ASP A 8 11.14 -20.39 -1.10
N HIS A 9 9.83 -20.62 -1.22
CA HIS A 9 9.15 -20.62 -2.53
C HIS A 9 9.23 -19.26 -3.22
N LEU A 10 9.04 -18.16 -2.49
CA LEU A 10 9.17 -16.81 -3.05
C LEU A 10 10.61 -16.51 -3.51
N ARG A 11 11.63 -16.97 -2.77
CA ARG A 11 13.03 -16.84 -3.18
C ARG A 11 13.35 -17.65 -4.43
N VAL A 12 12.86 -18.88 -4.51
CA VAL A 12 13.02 -19.71 -5.72
C VAL A 12 12.36 -19.06 -6.91
N PHE A 13 11.17 -18.49 -6.71
CA PHE A 13 10.47 -17.72 -7.73
C PHE A 13 11.30 -16.55 -8.24
N ASP A 14 11.84 -15.70 -7.35
CA ASP A 14 12.68 -14.56 -7.71
C ASP A 14 13.90 -14.97 -8.54
N VAL A 15 14.54 -16.08 -8.19
CA VAL A 15 15.70 -16.61 -8.91
C VAL A 15 15.32 -17.14 -10.29
N GLN A 16 14.19 -17.85 -10.40
CA GLN A 16 13.75 -18.47 -11.66
C GLN A 16 13.25 -17.44 -12.69
N PHE A 17 12.66 -16.34 -12.22
CA PHE A 17 12.07 -15.32 -13.07
C PHE A 17 12.96 -14.08 -13.26
N LYS A 18 14.26 -14.18 -13.02
CA LYS A 18 15.20 -13.10 -13.35
C LYS A 18 15.26 -12.88 -14.86
N ALA A 19 14.58 -11.83 -15.32
CA ALA A 19 14.70 -11.41 -16.72
C ALA A 19 16.06 -10.75 -16.98
N PRO A 20 16.63 -10.95 -18.17
CA PRO A 20 17.99 -10.51 -18.48
C PRO A 20 18.22 -8.98 -18.37
N ASN A 21 17.21 -8.14 -18.49
CA ASN A 21 17.44 -6.70 -18.60
C ASN A 21 16.52 -5.79 -17.77
N ASN A 22 15.35 -6.20 -17.26
CA ASN A 22 14.49 -5.32 -16.45
C ASN A 22 13.49 -6.07 -15.55
N GLY A 23 13.63 -7.36 -15.38
CA GLY A 23 12.71 -8.14 -14.56
C GLY A 23 11.31 -8.33 -15.19
N ILE A 24 10.60 -9.31 -14.70
CA ILE A 24 9.17 -9.51 -15.01
C ILE A 24 8.38 -8.62 -14.08
N LEU A 25 7.29 -8.04 -14.59
CA LEU A 25 6.30 -7.42 -13.73
C LEU A 25 5.55 -8.52 -12.97
N ALA A 26 5.78 -8.57 -11.68
CA ALA A 26 5.05 -9.41 -10.76
C ALA A 26 4.26 -8.55 -9.78
N PHE A 27 2.98 -8.86 -9.63
CA PHE A 27 2.14 -8.29 -8.59
C PHE A 27 2.01 -9.27 -7.44
N ALA A 28 2.35 -8.82 -6.24
CA ALA A 28 2.16 -9.59 -5.02
C ALA A 28 1.17 -8.86 -4.11
N THR A 29 0.24 -9.61 -3.53
CA THR A 29 -0.57 -9.11 -2.43
C THR A 29 -0.24 -9.89 -1.17
N PHE A 30 -0.04 -9.17 -0.08
CA PHE A 30 0.18 -9.73 1.24
C PHE A 30 -0.96 -9.25 2.13
N GLY A 31 -1.93 -10.14 2.38
CA GLY A 31 -3.02 -9.86 3.31
C GLY A 31 -2.51 -9.77 4.74
N TYR A 32 -3.33 -9.22 5.65
CA TYR A 32 -2.95 -9.07 7.06
C TYR A 32 -2.57 -10.40 7.71
N ASN A 33 -3.21 -11.51 7.33
CA ASN A 33 -2.89 -12.85 7.83
C ASN A 33 -1.48 -13.33 7.48
N THR A 34 -0.77 -12.67 6.57
CA THR A 34 0.62 -12.99 6.25
C THR A 34 1.52 -12.94 7.49
N ILE A 35 1.16 -12.16 8.52
CA ILE A 35 1.88 -12.11 9.79
C ILE A 35 2.02 -13.50 10.43
N HIS A 36 1.06 -14.39 10.25
CA HIS A 36 1.09 -15.75 10.80
C HIS A 36 2.12 -16.68 10.12
N TYR A 37 2.70 -16.26 9.01
CA TYR A 37 3.82 -16.94 8.34
C TYR A 37 5.18 -16.45 8.85
N ILE A 38 5.20 -15.36 9.62
CA ILE A 38 6.40 -14.76 10.20
C ILE A 38 6.42 -14.98 11.70
N GLU A 39 5.29 -14.72 12.37
CA GLU A 39 5.16 -14.73 13.82
C GLU A 39 4.23 -15.85 14.28
N ASN A 40 4.56 -16.44 15.44
CA ASN A 40 3.71 -17.46 16.06
C ASN A 40 2.58 -16.80 16.87
N ILE A 41 1.58 -16.28 16.15
CA ILE A 41 0.42 -15.60 16.76
C ILE A 41 -0.76 -16.55 16.74
N ALA A 42 -1.43 -16.67 17.88
CA ALA A 42 -2.67 -17.44 18.01
C ALA A 42 -3.84 -16.74 17.30
N GLY A 43 -4.88 -17.52 16.94
CA GLY A 43 -6.11 -16.94 16.39
C GLY A 43 -6.14 -16.76 14.87
N TYR A 44 -5.27 -17.47 14.12
CA TYR A 44 -5.38 -17.52 12.67
C TYR A 44 -6.76 -18.02 12.23
N VAL A 45 -7.45 -17.20 11.46
CA VAL A 45 -8.71 -17.55 10.79
C VAL A 45 -8.49 -17.41 9.31
N ARG A 46 -8.68 -18.49 8.56
CA ARG A 46 -8.58 -18.43 7.10
C ARG A 46 -9.69 -17.54 6.55
N GLY A 47 -9.30 -16.49 5.86
CA GLY A 47 -10.22 -15.61 5.14
C GLY A 47 -10.68 -16.24 3.81
N GLU A 48 -11.65 -15.60 3.17
CA GLU A 48 -12.09 -15.94 1.82
C GLU A 48 -11.04 -15.52 0.78
N ILE A 49 -10.36 -14.39 1.02
CA ILE A 49 -9.27 -13.89 0.17
C ILE A 49 -7.97 -14.60 0.55
N PRO A 50 -7.14 -15.04 -0.41
CA PRO A 50 -5.84 -15.62 -0.13
C PRO A 50 -4.95 -14.70 0.69
N ASP A 51 -4.20 -15.25 1.65
CA ASP A 51 -3.26 -14.48 2.47
C ASP A 51 -2.12 -13.88 1.63
N ILE A 52 -1.69 -14.61 0.59
CA ILE A 52 -0.65 -14.16 -0.34
C ILE A 52 -1.10 -14.55 -1.75
N THR A 53 -1.03 -13.59 -2.67
CA THR A 53 -1.13 -13.87 -4.10
C THR A 53 0.10 -13.35 -4.81
N LEU A 54 0.53 -14.06 -5.84
CA LEU A 54 1.60 -13.65 -6.73
C LEU A 54 1.15 -13.85 -8.16
N THR A 55 1.09 -12.79 -8.93
CA THR A 55 0.65 -12.78 -10.31
C THR A 55 1.76 -12.26 -11.21
N CYS A 56 2.17 -13.06 -12.19
CA CYS A 56 3.10 -12.64 -13.24
C CYS A 56 2.35 -12.46 -14.55
N TYR A 57 2.66 -11.38 -15.23
CA TYR A 57 2.06 -11.08 -16.52
C TYR A 57 3.05 -11.37 -17.64
N SER A 58 2.64 -12.22 -18.59
CA SER A 58 3.38 -12.45 -19.83
C SER A 58 3.31 -11.25 -20.78
N THR A 59 2.31 -10.40 -20.60
CA THR A 59 2.12 -9.22 -21.43
C THR A 59 1.53 -8.10 -20.58
N TYR A 60 2.16 -6.93 -20.62
CA TYR A 60 1.63 -5.74 -19.95
C TYR A 60 2.03 -4.46 -20.69
N LEU A 61 1.28 -3.39 -20.43
CA LEU A 61 1.57 -2.05 -20.91
C LEU A 61 2.17 -1.21 -19.78
N GLU A 62 3.31 -0.62 -20.04
CA GLU A 62 3.88 0.44 -19.22
C GLU A 62 3.54 1.78 -19.86
N ILE A 63 2.88 2.65 -19.09
CA ILE A 63 2.46 3.97 -19.55
C ILE A 63 3.20 5.00 -18.72
N GLY A 64 4.15 5.68 -19.34
CA GLY A 64 4.91 6.78 -18.75
C GLY A 64 4.62 8.12 -19.41
N GLU A 65 5.38 9.14 -19.04
CA GLU A 65 5.26 10.47 -19.63
C GLU A 65 5.62 10.43 -21.13
N GLY A 66 4.60 10.52 -21.98
CA GLY A 66 4.77 10.63 -23.43
C GLY A 66 5.06 9.34 -24.18
N GLN A 67 5.10 8.20 -23.50
CA GLN A 67 5.30 6.91 -24.16
C GLN A 67 4.46 5.78 -23.55
N VAL A 68 4.18 4.79 -24.40
CA VAL A 68 3.55 3.53 -24.01
C VAL A 68 4.45 2.41 -24.49
N ILE A 69 4.82 1.50 -23.60
CA ILE A 69 5.67 0.36 -23.90
C ILE A 69 4.85 -0.90 -23.66
N LEU A 70 4.74 -1.75 -24.68
CA LEU A 70 4.19 -3.09 -24.56
C LEU A 70 5.33 -4.06 -24.26
N HIS A 71 5.27 -4.69 -23.09
CA HIS A 71 6.18 -5.76 -22.70
C HIS A 71 5.53 -7.10 -22.97
N GLN A 72 6.25 -7.96 -23.65
CA GLN A 72 5.82 -9.35 -23.94
C GLN A 72 6.92 -10.33 -23.56
N TYR A 73 6.54 -11.36 -22.82
CA TYR A 73 7.44 -12.43 -22.38
C TYR A 73 6.86 -13.78 -22.79
N GLU A 74 7.71 -14.64 -23.24
CA GLU A 74 7.38 -16.02 -23.57
C GLU A 74 8.01 -16.98 -22.56
N PHE A 75 7.23 -17.88 -22.02
CA PHE A 75 7.66 -18.80 -20.97
C PHE A 75 7.58 -20.23 -21.44
N VAL A 76 8.59 -21.02 -21.07
CA VAL A 76 8.53 -22.48 -21.11
C VAL A 76 8.74 -23.00 -19.69
N GLY A 77 7.67 -23.51 -19.09
CA GLY A 77 7.67 -23.77 -17.65
C GLY A 77 7.82 -22.48 -16.85
N ALA A 78 8.88 -22.38 -16.05
CA ALA A 78 9.22 -21.20 -15.27
C ALA A 78 10.34 -20.36 -15.92
N GLU A 79 10.82 -20.70 -17.09
CA GLU A 79 11.90 -20.00 -17.77
C GLU A 79 11.37 -19.02 -18.82
N ILE A 80 11.97 -17.83 -18.89
CA ILE A 80 11.72 -16.87 -19.97
C ILE A 80 12.58 -17.26 -21.15
N ILE A 81 11.95 -17.63 -22.27
CA ILE A 81 12.64 -17.98 -23.50
C ILE A 81 12.73 -16.79 -24.48
N SER A 82 11.83 -15.82 -24.37
CA SER A 82 11.92 -14.58 -25.14
C SER A 82 11.33 -13.38 -24.40
N ALA A 83 11.86 -12.20 -24.71
CA ALA A 83 11.32 -10.93 -24.22
C ALA A 83 11.36 -9.89 -25.35
N ALA A 84 10.26 -9.19 -25.55
CA ALA A 84 10.15 -8.11 -26.53
C ALA A 84 9.59 -6.85 -25.88
N GLN A 85 10.11 -5.71 -26.32
CA GLN A 85 9.57 -4.38 -26.00
C GLN A 85 9.14 -3.71 -27.31
N ILE A 86 7.90 -3.32 -27.37
CA ILE A 86 7.31 -2.70 -28.57
C ILE A 86 6.70 -1.37 -28.12
N THR A 87 6.96 -0.31 -28.86
CA THR A 87 6.28 0.97 -28.65
C THR A 87 5.06 1.05 -29.57
N PRO A 88 3.86 0.70 -29.10
CA PRO A 88 2.67 0.73 -29.93
C PRO A 88 2.21 2.16 -30.16
N HIS A 89 1.64 2.42 -31.34
CA HIS A 89 0.88 3.62 -31.55
C HIS A 89 -0.46 3.53 -30.78
N VAL A 90 -0.51 4.11 -29.61
CA VAL A 90 -1.72 4.12 -28.79
C VAL A 90 -2.35 5.50 -28.82
N THR A 91 -3.60 5.57 -29.27
CA THR A 91 -4.40 6.77 -29.15
C THR A 91 -5.14 6.75 -27.81
N ILE A 92 -4.68 7.53 -26.86
CA ILE A 92 -5.37 7.67 -25.57
C ILE A 92 -6.55 8.63 -25.77
N SER A 93 -7.77 8.08 -25.88
CA SER A 93 -8.97 8.89 -25.83
C SER A 93 -9.36 9.16 -24.37
N LYS A 94 -9.50 10.45 -24.02
CA LYS A 94 -10.13 10.81 -22.74
C LYS A 94 -11.63 10.55 -22.86
N ARG A 95 -12.05 9.32 -22.54
CA ARG A 95 -13.46 9.03 -22.35
C ARG A 95 -13.78 9.38 -20.91
N ALA A 96 -14.44 10.50 -20.69
CA ALA A 96 -15.16 10.71 -19.45
C ALA A 96 -16.31 9.70 -19.45
N SER A 97 -16.20 8.64 -18.70
CA SER A 97 -17.34 7.78 -18.45
C SER A 97 -18.33 8.61 -17.63
N GLU A 98 -19.49 8.90 -18.20
CA GLU A 98 -20.64 9.35 -17.43
C GLU A 98 -21.03 8.16 -16.54
N ILE A 99 -20.54 8.16 -15.32
CA ILE A 99 -20.92 7.17 -14.32
C ILE A 99 -22.34 7.56 -13.89
N ALA A 100 -23.32 7.04 -14.60
CA ALA A 100 -24.72 7.13 -14.19
C ALA A 100 -24.91 6.24 -12.95
N SER A 101 -24.73 6.78 -11.76
CA SER A 101 -24.97 6.09 -10.50
C SER A 101 -26.42 6.27 -10.06
N ASN A 102 -27.36 5.66 -10.76
CA ASN A 102 -28.76 5.57 -10.32
C ASN A 102 -29.09 4.21 -9.70
N GLY A 103 -28.08 3.42 -9.32
CA GLY A 103 -28.30 2.14 -8.67
C GLY A 103 -28.70 2.32 -7.20
N ALA A 104 -29.73 1.58 -6.79
CA ALA A 104 -30.01 1.40 -5.37
C ALA A 104 -28.84 0.64 -4.74
N PHE A 105 -28.39 1.11 -3.59
CA PHE A 105 -27.39 0.40 -2.81
C PHE A 105 -27.90 0.17 -1.40
N PHE A 106 -27.58 -0.99 -0.85
CA PHE A 106 -27.78 -1.31 0.55
C PHE A 106 -26.44 -1.35 1.24
N PHE A 107 -26.36 -0.77 2.43
CA PHE A 107 -25.15 -0.90 3.23
C PHE A 107 -25.46 -1.48 4.60
N ARG A 108 -24.57 -2.30 5.11
CA ARG A 108 -24.61 -2.87 6.44
C ARG A 108 -23.27 -2.69 7.12
N ARG A 109 -23.29 -2.23 8.35
CA ARG A 109 -22.11 -2.23 9.22
C ARG A 109 -22.11 -3.51 10.03
N GLU A 110 -21.02 -4.23 10.03
CA GLU A 110 -20.89 -5.46 10.83
C GLU A 110 -20.76 -5.17 12.32
N THR A 111 -20.15 -4.06 12.67
CA THR A 111 -19.96 -3.65 14.06
C THR A 111 -20.83 -2.43 14.36
N ASN A 112 -21.67 -2.52 15.37
CA ASN A 112 -22.46 -1.39 15.82
C ASN A 112 -21.61 -0.40 16.66
N LYS A 113 -22.15 0.82 16.85
CA LYS A 113 -21.42 1.90 17.56
C LYS A 113 -21.02 1.52 18.98
N SER A 114 -21.89 0.86 19.73
CA SER A 114 -21.62 0.50 21.13
C SER A 114 -20.51 -0.56 21.24
N GLU A 115 -20.54 -1.54 20.37
CA GLU A 115 -19.51 -2.56 20.26
C GLU A 115 -18.15 -1.97 19.88
N TYR A 116 -18.12 -1.09 18.87
CA TYR A 116 -16.90 -0.38 18.49
C TYR A 116 -16.31 0.43 19.66
N ILE A 117 -17.15 1.19 20.38
CA ILE A 117 -16.72 1.95 21.54
C ILE A 117 -16.15 1.05 22.64
N GLN A 118 -16.76 -0.11 22.87
CA GLN A 118 -16.27 -1.06 23.85
C GLN A 118 -14.89 -1.63 23.47
N LYS A 119 -14.71 -2.03 22.21
CA LYS A 119 -13.40 -2.45 21.68
C LYS A 119 -12.35 -1.36 21.81
N ALA A 120 -12.73 -0.10 21.51
CA ALA A 120 -11.84 1.06 21.65
C ALA A 120 -11.40 1.30 23.10
N LYS A 121 -12.29 1.14 24.08
CA LYS A 121 -11.94 1.28 25.49
C LYS A 121 -10.93 0.22 25.92
N VAL A 122 -11.14 -1.06 25.54
CA VAL A 122 -10.19 -2.13 25.84
C VAL A 122 -8.83 -1.86 25.20
N ALA A 123 -8.79 -1.36 23.95
CA ALA A 123 -7.55 -0.99 23.29
C ALA A 123 -6.80 0.12 24.03
N LEU A 124 -7.52 1.16 24.48
CA LEU A 124 -6.93 2.24 25.27
C LEU A 124 -6.35 1.76 26.61
N GLU A 125 -6.95 0.74 27.23
CA GLU A 125 -6.39 0.13 28.44
C GLU A 125 -5.05 -0.58 28.15
N HIS A 126 -4.91 -1.24 27.00
CA HIS A 126 -3.64 -1.85 26.57
C HIS A 126 -2.56 -0.80 26.32
N VAL A 127 -2.91 0.32 25.66
CA VAL A 127 -1.99 1.45 25.47
C VAL A 127 -1.56 2.04 26.82
N ALA A 128 -2.52 2.27 27.72
CA ALA A 128 -2.23 2.86 29.05
C ALA A 128 -1.32 1.96 29.91
N ARG A 129 -1.40 0.64 29.76
CA ARG A 129 -0.52 -0.31 30.44
C ARG A 129 0.86 -0.44 29.79
N GLY A 130 1.04 0.09 28.58
CA GLY A 130 2.27 -0.03 27.80
C GLY A 130 2.43 -1.38 27.09
N ASP A 131 1.33 -2.13 26.93
CA ASP A 131 1.34 -3.40 26.18
C ASP A 131 1.62 -3.14 24.69
N VAL A 132 1.16 -2.01 24.18
CA VAL A 132 1.37 -1.54 22.79
C VAL A 132 1.55 -0.03 22.77
N TYR A 133 2.26 0.49 21.78
CA TYR A 133 2.40 1.94 21.55
C TYR A 133 1.21 2.52 20.81
N GLN A 134 0.72 1.78 19.83
CA GLN A 134 -0.39 2.16 18.96
C GLN A 134 -1.19 0.91 18.61
N ILE A 135 -2.48 1.07 18.42
CA ILE A 135 -3.38 0.01 17.99
C ILE A 135 -4.41 0.57 17.03
N GLN A 136 -4.65 -0.14 15.94
CA GLN A 136 -5.69 0.20 14.97
C GLN A 136 -6.92 -0.66 15.22
N ILE A 137 -8.07 -0.01 15.33
CA ILE A 137 -9.37 -0.66 15.44
C ILE A 137 -10.21 -0.24 14.25
N GLY A 138 -10.63 -1.20 13.46
CA GLY A 138 -11.48 -0.97 12.30
C GLY A 138 -12.86 -1.60 12.44
N HIS A 139 -13.71 -1.34 11.46
CA HIS A 139 -14.95 -2.05 11.24
C HIS A 139 -15.18 -2.19 9.73
N GLN A 140 -15.95 -3.18 9.37
CA GLN A 140 -16.29 -3.46 7.98
C GLN A 140 -17.65 -2.86 7.65
N VAL A 141 -17.76 -2.30 6.46
CA VAL A 141 -19.02 -1.87 5.86
C VAL A 141 -19.25 -2.69 4.60
N LEU A 142 -20.32 -3.46 4.57
CA LEU A 142 -20.74 -4.22 3.40
C LEU A 142 -21.69 -3.36 2.56
N ILE A 143 -21.43 -3.28 1.27
CA ILE A 143 -22.25 -2.53 0.31
C ILE A 143 -22.65 -3.48 -0.81
N GLU A 144 -23.94 -3.66 -1.00
CA GLU A 144 -24.49 -4.39 -2.12
C GLU A 144 -24.89 -3.40 -3.22
N SER A 145 -24.37 -3.59 -4.42
CA SER A 145 -24.55 -2.67 -5.53
C SER A 145 -24.31 -3.37 -6.87
N ASP A 146 -24.98 -2.92 -7.92
CA ASP A 146 -24.74 -3.35 -9.30
C ASP A 146 -23.62 -2.53 -10.00
N ILE A 147 -22.93 -1.66 -9.27
CA ILE A 147 -21.86 -0.83 -9.82
C ILE A 147 -20.64 -1.71 -10.09
N SER A 148 -20.10 -1.63 -11.31
CA SER A 148 -18.90 -2.39 -11.66
C SER A 148 -17.67 -1.87 -10.90
N PRO A 149 -16.72 -2.76 -10.55
CA PRO A 149 -15.47 -2.38 -9.91
C PRO A 149 -14.68 -1.30 -10.67
N MET A 150 -14.66 -1.38 -12.00
CA MET A 150 -14.03 -0.35 -12.85
C MET A 150 -14.69 1.02 -12.66
N ALA A 151 -16.01 1.10 -12.57
CA ALA A 151 -16.71 2.37 -12.35
C ALA A 151 -16.40 2.95 -10.94
N VAL A 152 -16.27 2.09 -9.94
CA VAL A 152 -15.82 2.49 -8.59
C VAL A 152 -14.39 3.06 -8.66
N TYR A 153 -13.48 2.36 -9.35
CA TYR A 153 -12.10 2.81 -9.51
C TYR A 153 -12.01 4.16 -10.26
N GLU A 154 -12.73 4.32 -11.37
CA GLU A 154 -12.77 5.58 -12.12
C GLU A 154 -13.30 6.73 -11.26
N ARG A 155 -14.35 6.49 -10.48
CA ARG A 155 -14.88 7.48 -9.55
C ARG A 155 -13.89 7.84 -8.47
N LEU A 156 -13.22 6.85 -7.89
CA LEU A 156 -12.19 7.05 -6.87
C LEU A 156 -11.02 7.89 -7.42
N ARG A 157 -10.57 7.64 -8.65
CA ARG A 157 -9.54 8.45 -9.32
C ARG A 157 -9.91 9.93 -9.45
N LEU A 158 -11.17 10.21 -9.68
CA LEU A 158 -11.65 11.60 -9.81
C LEU A 158 -11.80 12.28 -8.45
N MET A 159 -12.27 11.54 -7.45
CA MET A 159 -12.57 12.09 -6.13
C MET A 159 -11.34 12.21 -5.25
N ASN A 160 -10.46 11.23 -5.29
CA ASN A 160 -9.30 11.12 -4.42
C ASN A 160 -8.08 10.56 -5.16
N PRO A 161 -7.55 11.30 -6.14
CA PRO A 161 -6.33 10.87 -6.82
C PRO A 161 -5.19 10.75 -5.81
N SER A 162 -4.54 9.60 -5.81
CA SER A 162 -3.48 9.24 -4.87
C SER A 162 -2.28 8.69 -5.64
N PRO A 163 -1.05 8.76 -5.10
CA PRO A 163 0.16 8.27 -5.77
C PRO A 163 0.07 6.77 -6.13
N TYR A 164 -0.56 5.97 -5.28
CA TYR A 164 -0.70 4.53 -5.46
C TYR A 164 -2.16 4.16 -5.64
N MET A 165 -2.62 4.19 -6.87
CA MET A 165 -3.97 3.76 -7.24
C MET A 165 -3.90 2.39 -7.90
N TYR A 166 -4.81 1.51 -7.51
CA TYR A 166 -4.85 0.16 -8.06
C TYR A 166 -6.27 -0.38 -8.20
N LEU A 167 -6.43 -1.21 -9.20
CA LEU A 167 -7.53 -2.12 -9.42
C LEU A 167 -6.92 -3.42 -9.93
N PHE A 168 -7.03 -4.49 -9.17
CA PHE A 168 -6.53 -5.80 -9.59
C PHE A 168 -7.45 -6.92 -9.14
N SER A 169 -7.39 -8.05 -9.87
CA SER A 169 -8.18 -9.24 -9.59
C SER A 169 -7.37 -10.25 -8.78
N CYS A 170 -8.00 -10.78 -7.73
CA CYS A 170 -7.50 -11.86 -6.90
C CYS A 170 -8.44 -13.07 -6.99
N GLY A 171 -8.44 -13.76 -8.12
CA GLY A 171 -9.40 -14.84 -8.37
C GLY A 171 -10.82 -14.31 -8.48
N ASP A 172 -11.68 -14.68 -7.54
CA ASP A 172 -13.08 -14.25 -7.53
C ASP A 172 -13.32 -12.87 -6.90
N PHE A 173 -12.25 -12.20 -6.45
CA PHE A 173 -12.31 -10.88 -5.82
C PHE A 173 -11.57 -9.84 -6.65
N GLU A 174 -12.07 -8.62 -6.61
CA GLU A 174 -11.38 -7.45 -7.13
C GLU A 174 -11.03 -6.50 -5.99
N VAL A 175 -9.80 -6.00 -5.99
CA VAL A 175 -9.31 -5.08 -4.96
C VAL A 175 -9.07 -3.73 -5.60
N ILE A 176 -9.69 -2.69 -5.02
CA ILE A 176 -9.61 -1.31 -5.47
C ILE A 176 -9.04 -0.47 -4.34
N GLY A 177 -8.08 0.38 -4.66
CA GLY A 177 -7.53 1.27 -3.65
C GLY A 177 -6.94 2.55 -4.21
N ALA A 178 -6.81 3.52 -3.31
CA ALA A 178 -6.14 4.79 -3.51
C ALA A 178 -5.32 5.07 -2.24
N SER A 179 -4.04 4.71 -2.25
CA SER A 179 -3.15 4.87 -1.12
C SER A 179 -2.27 6.12 -1.28
N PRO A 180 -2.15 6.96 -0.27
CA PRO A 180 -1.20 8.06 -0.28
C PRO A 180 0.23 7.60 0.01
N GLU A 181 0.41 6.40 0.56
CA GLU A 181 1.65 5.94 1.17
C GLU A 181 2.18 4.66 0.52
N SER A 182 3.50 4.65 0.28
CA SER A 182 4.26 3.45 -0.04
C SER A 182 4.70 2.77 1.25
N TYR A 183 4.42 1.47 1.39
CA TYR A 183 4.89 0.70 2.54
C TYR A 183 6.41 0.58 2.57
N ILE A 184 7.01 0.22 1.44
CA ILE A 184 8.46 0.08 1.26
C ILE A 184 8.79 0.21 -0.22
N CYS A 185 9.91 0.85 -0.54
CA CYS A 185 10.47 0.90 -1.88
C CYS A 185 11.90 0.32 -1.84
N VAL A 186 12.21 -0.56 -2.77
CA VAL A 186 13.55 -1.13 -2.93
C VAL A 186 14.01 -0.88 -4.35
N GLU A 187 15.08 -0.10 -4.49
CA GLU A 187 15.72 0.18 -5.77
C GLU A 187 17.18 -0.26 -5.70
N LYS A 188 17.51 -1.31 -6.46
CA LYS A 188 18.82 -1.99 -6.41
C LYS A 188 19.12 -2.49 -4.99
N ASP A 189 20.07 -1.86 -4.30
CA ASP A 189 20.48 -2.15 -2.94
C ASP A 189 19.97 -1.13 -1.90
N GLU A 190 19.27 -0.10 -2.33
CA GLU A 190 18.68 0.90 -1.43
C GLU A 190 17.23 0.54 -1.08
N VAL A 191 16.94 0.54 0.21
CA VAL A 191 15.58 0.41 0.76
C VAL A 191 15.15 1.73 1.36
N THR A 192 13.94 2.17 1.00
CA THR A 192 13.35 3.44 1.45
C THR A 192 11.97 3.17 2.07
N VAL A 193 11.72 3.79 3.21
CA VAL A 193 10.40 3.82 3.88
C VAL A 193 10.03 5.27 4.13
N ARG A 194 8.77 5.62 3.87
CA ARG A 194 8.28 7.00 4.02
C ARG A 194 7.04 7.05 4.92
N PRO A 195 7.24 7.06 6.26
CA PRO A 195 6.12 7.16 7.19
C PRO A 195 5.38 8.49 7.04
N ILE A 196 4.05 8.40 7.03
CA ILE A 196 3.13 9.53 7.00
C ILE A 196 2.36 9.55 8.31
N ALA A 197 2.35 10.70 9.00
CA ALA A 197 1.50 10.92 10.16
C ALA A 197 0.99 12.37 10.18
N GLY A 198 -0.11 12.57 10.88
CA GLY A 198 -0.78 13.86 10.91
C GLY A 198 -1.50 14.17 9.59
N THR A 199 -2.68 14.77 9.73
CA THR A 199 -3.52 15.15 8.58
C THR A 199 -4.22 16.46 8.86
N LEU A 200 -3.97 17.46 8.03
CA LEU A 200 -4.67 18.74 8.07
C LEU A 200 -5.43 18.97 6.78
N ALA A 201 -6.73 19.21 6.89
CA ALA A 201 -7.58 19.44 5.73
C ALA A 201 -7.32 20.80 5.08
N LYS A 202 -7.18 20.87 3.77
CA LYS A 202 -7.03 22.11 3.01
C LYS A 202 -8.22 23.07 3.15
N THR A 203 -9.37 22.59 3.57
CA THR A 203 -10.53 23.44 3.89
C THR A 203 -10.31 24.30 5.16
N ARG A 204 -9.32 23.95 6.00
CA ARG A 204 -9.01 24.65 7.26
C ARG A 204 -7.67 25.37 7.23
N ILE A 205 -6.75 24.94 6.38
CA ILE A 205 -5.38 25.41 6.28
C ILE A 205 -5.15 25.92 4.86
N ALA A 206 -4.69 27.16 4.72
CA ALA A 206 -4.59 27.84 3.43
C ALA A 206 -3.36 27.41 2.61
N ASN A 207 -2.26 27.07 3.26
CA ASN A 207 -0.99 26.79 2.61
C ASN A 207 -0.07 25.89 3.44
N LYS A 208 1.04 25.48 2.84
CA LYS A 208 2.04 24.60 3.44
C LYS A 208 2.73 25.20 4.67
N GLU A 209 2.97 26.50 4.66
CA GLU A 209 3.62 27.23 5.77
C GLU A 209 2.74 27.26 7.02
N GLU A 210 1.45 27.45 6.84
CA GLU A 210 0.47 27.39 7.92
C GLU A 210 0.33 25.97 8.45
N ALA A 211 0.27 24.98 7.58
CA ALA A 211 0.27 23.57 7.96
C ALA A 211 1.50 23.20 8.79
N ALA A 212 2.69 23.66 8.38
CA ALA A 212 3.92 23.42 9.11
C ALA A 212 3.87 24.01 10.53
N LYS A 213 3.37 25.23 10.68
CA LYS A 213 3.22 25.87 12.01
C LYS A 213 2.25 25.08 12.89
N GLU A 214 1.12 24.65 12.34
CA GLU A 214 0.12 23.88 13.07
C GLU A 214 0.69 22.54 13.54
N PHE A 215 1.32 21.78 12.65
CA PHE A 215 1.94 20.50 12.99
C PHE A 215 3.04 20.66 14.04
N HIS A 216 3.97 21.61 13.85
CA HIS A 216 5.08 21.81 14.77
C HIS A 216 4.67 22.37 16.13
N SER A 217 3.47 22.97 16.24
CA SER A 217 2.92 23.40 17.54
C SER A 217 2.19 22.28 18.29
N ASN A 218 1.89 21.17 17.63
CA ASN A 218 1.13 20.05 18.18
C ASN A 218 2.06 18.94 18.69
N CYS A 219 2.38 18.96 19.98
CA CYS A 219 3.26 17.96 20.58
C CYS A 219 2.78 16.52 20.40
N LYS A 220 1.46 16.28 20.30
CA LYS A 220 0.91 14.95 20.06
C LYS A 220 1.27 14.45 18.65
N GLU A 221 1.05 15.27 17.63
CA GLU A 221 1.36 14.90 16.24
C GLU A 221 2.85 14.67 16.04
N ILE A 222 3.70 15.49 16.67
CA ILE A 222 5.16 15.29 16.67
C ILE A 222 5.53 13.96 17.31
N ALA A 223 4.99 13.65 18.50
CA ALA A 223 5.30 12.42 19.21
C ALA A 223 4.85 11.18 18.44
N GLU A 224 3.67 11.21 17.84
CA GLU A 224 3.15 10.13 16.99
C GLU A 224 4.03 9.92 15.77
N HIS A 225 4.42 11.00 15.08
CA HIS A 225 5.29 10.90 13.92
C HIS A 225 6.68 10.35 14.27
N MET A 226 7.29 10.83 15.35
CA MET A 226 8.58 10.32 15.81
C MET A 226 8.53 8.83 16.18
N MET A 227 7.44 8.37 16.75
CA MET A 227 7.22 6.94 17.02
C MET A 227 7.24 6.13 15.73
N LEU A 228 6.58 6.59 14.66
CA LEU A 228 6.60 5.92 13.36
C LEU A 228 7.98 5.95 12.71
N VAL A 229 8.69 7.06 12.80
CA VAL A 229 10.08 7.17 12.31
C VAL A 229 11.01 6.19 13.04
N ASP A 230 10.88 6.08 14.35
CA ASP A 230 11.67 5.10 15.14
C ASP A 230 11.33 3.66 14.79
N LEU A 231 10.06 3.35 14.54
CA LEU A 231 9.65 2.03 14.06
C LEU A 231 10.30 1.72 12.70
N CYS A 232 10.22 2.64 11.74
CA CYS A 232 10.86 2.48 10.42
C CYS A 232 12.37 2.28 10.55
N ARG A 233 13.05 3.04 11.40
CA ARG A 233 14.48 2.89 11.66
C ARG A 233 14.80 1.50 12.23
N ASN A 234 14.03 1.03 13.18
CA ASN A 234 14.20 -0.30 13.76
C ASN A 234 14.04 -1.41 12.70
N ASP A 235 13.00 -1.31 11.87
CA ASP A 235 12.73 -2.30 10.82
C ASP A 235 13.83 -2.30 9.75
N LEU A 236 14.28 -1.11 9.31
CA LEU A 236 15.38 -0.98 8.36
C LEU A 236 16.69 -1.54 8.93
N CYS A 237 17.01 -1.33 10.20
CA CYS A 237 18.21 -1.88 10.84
C CYS A 237 18.29 -3.41 10.77
N ARG A 238 17.16 -4.10 10.75
CA ARG A 238 17.12 -5.58 10.68
C ARG A 238 17.60 -6.10 9.32
N VAL A 239 17.40 -5.35 8.25
CA VAL A 239 17.65 -5.78 6.87
C VAL A 239 18.83 -5.04 6.20
N SER A 240 19.34 -3.98 6.82
CA SER A 240 20.36 -3.11 6.23
C SER A 240 21.79 -3.44 6.70
N THR A 241 22.76 -3.00 5.91
CA THR A 241 24.16 -3.01 6.30
C THR A 241 24.41 -2.04 7.46
N PRO A 242 25.30 -2.35 8.40
CA PRO A 242 25.63 -1.46 9.51
C PRO A 242 26.02 -0.06 9.02
N SER A 243 25.55 0.96 9.73
CA SER A 243 25.87 2.39 9.48
C SER A 243 25.34 2.97 8.14
N SER A 244 24.50 2.23 7.42
CA SER A 244 23.90 2.76 6.18
C SER A 244 22.56 3.46 6.38
N LEU A 245 21.96 3.33 7.58
CA LEU A 245 20.68 3.94 7.89
C LEU A 245 20.82 5.45 8.04
N GLU A 246 19.99 6.17 7.32
CA GLU A 246 19.86 7.63 7.39
C GLU A 246 18.41 8.07 7.35
N VAL A 247 18.15 9.28 7.85
CA VAL A 247 16.86 9.95 7.76
C VAL A 247 17.08 11.30 7.09
N PRO A 248 17.18 11.35 5.74
CA PRO A 248 17.50 12.58 5.02
C PRO A 248 16.42 13.65 5.12
N GLU A 249 15.18 13.24 5.34
CA GLU A 249 14.05 14.15 5.53
C GLU A 249 13.29 13.76 6.80
N LEU A 250 13.12 14.72 7.69
CA LEU A 250 12.39 14.55 8.94
C LEU A 250 11.29 15.60 9.06
N MET A 251 10.04 15.15 9.22
CA MET A 251 8.86 16.00 9.42
C MET A 251 8.66 17.06 8.33
N SER A 252 8.91 16.72 7.07
CA SER A 252 8.57 17.58 5.94
C SER A 252 7.06 17.61 5.76
N ILE A 253 6.53 18.76 5.30
CA ILE A 253 5.11 18.88 5.00
C ILE A 253 4.89 18.64 3.50
N GLU A 254 4.03 17.73 3.18
CA GLU A 254 3.63 17.44 1.81
C GLU A 254 2.16 17.81 1.56
N GLU A 255 1.93 18.34 0.37
CA GLU A 255 0.61 18.75 -0.07
C GLU A 255 0.01 17.66 -0.97
N TYR A 256 -1.16 17.17 -0.59
CA TYR A 256 -1.97 16.23 -1.36
C TYR A 256 -3.24 16.90 -1.89
N SER A 257 -4.08 16.15 -2.60
CA SER A 257 -5.27 16.70 -3.23
C SER A 257 -6.18 17.48 -2.28
N HIS A 258 -6.40 16.97 -1.07
CA HIS A 258 -7.36 17.50 -0.11
C HIS A 258 -6.78 17.82 1.26
N VAL A 259 -5.54 17.42 1.51
CA VAL A 259 -4.92 17.48 2.83
C VAL A 259 -3.44 17.85 2.74
N PHE A 260 -2.88 18.27 3.89
CA PHE A 260 -1.44 18.30 4.14
C PHE A 260 -1.09 17.16 5.09
N HIS A 261 0.03 16.50 4.83
CA HIS A 261 0.59 15.47 5.70
C HIS A 261 1.99 15.85 6.17
N MET A 262 2.34 15.34 7.35
CA MET A 262 3.73 15.32 7.83
C MET A 262 4.38 14.01 7.40
N VAL A 263 5.51 14.09 6.71
CA VAL A 263 6.20 12.96 6.09
C VAL A 263 7.67 12.97 6.47
N SER A 264 8.22 11.80 6.70
CA SER A 264 9.67 11.60 6.81
C SER A 264 10.14 10.56 5.81
N THR A 265 11.45 10.56 5.53
CA THR A 265 12.08 9.57 4.66
C THR A 265 13.20 8.89 5.43
N ALA A 266 13.14 7.59 5.58
CA ALA A 266 14.21 6.76 6.13
C ALA A 266 14.75 5.85 5.02
N LYS A 267 16.06 5.76 4.90
CA LYS A 267 16.76 4.99 3.87
C LYS A 267 17.88 4.16 4.45
N ALA A 268 18.16 3.03 3.82
CA ALA A 268 19.31 2.19 4.18
C ALA A 268 19.74 1.33 2.98
N LYS A 269 20.96 0.80 3.02
CA LYS A 269 21.43 -0.20 2.05
C LYS A 269 21.16 -1.60 2.57
N LEU A 270 20.59 -2.44 1.73
CA LEU A 270 20.33 -3.85 2.02
C LEU A 270 21.67 -4.61 2.26
N LYS A 271 21.57 -5.68 3.07
CA LYS A 271 22.69 -6.61 3.32
C LYS A 271 22.98 -7.45 2.10
#